data_f857a13a37d443cc4efd96dc956ade06
#
_entry.id   f857a13a37d443cc4efd96dc956ade06
#
_cell.length_a   1.000
_cell.length_b   1.000
_cell.length_c   1.000
_cell.angle_alpha   90.00
_cell.angle_beta   90.00
_cell.angle_gamma   90.00
#
_symmetry.space_group_name_H-M   'P 1'
#
loop_
_entity.id
_entity.type
_entity.pdbx_description
1 polymer ?
#
loop_
_entity_poly.entity_id
_entity_poly.type
_entity_poly.pdbx_seq_one_letter_code
_entity_poly.pdbx_strand_id
1 'polypeptide(L)'
;AWIASNEAFMKSLTFIDNLKVRAGYGVTGNQDAIDPYQSLSLMAPNGTTLVDGSATTTFYIDSNPNPDLRWEKKYTFDVGVDLAMFQSRLRLTMDYYASTTKDMLYTYTVPVPPFVYTSMLANLGEMTNNGFEVAISGDIIKKKDFSLTVGTNLSFQKNKLKSLSGTYMGSEFTTSKYIQVSAVNAPSLTQYAGVTYLTEGQPLGVFYIPHCNGLVEKEDGKFV
;
A
#
# COMPACT_ATOMS: atom_id res chain seq x y z
N ALA A 1 -9.53 -9.07 -24.10
CA ALA A 1 -10.15 -7.86 -24.65
C ALA A 1 -11.10 -8.23 -25.78
N TRP A 2 -12.23 -7.54 -25.89
CA TRP A 2 -13.23 -7.72 -26.93
C TRP A 2 -13.49 -6.38 -27.60
N ILE A 3 -13.42 -6.38 -28.96
CA ILE A 3 -13.68 -5.19 -29.77
C ILE A 3 -15.15 -5.28 -30.22
N ALA A 4 -16.04 -4.74 -29.39
CA ALA A 4 -17.49 -4.80 -29.61
C ALA A 4 -17.91 -4.04 -30.87
N SER A 5 -17.20 -2.97 -31.26
CA SER A 5 -17.48 -2.21 -32.49
C SER A 5 -17.38 -3.03 -33.79
N ASN A 6 -16.71 -4.18 -33.77
CA ASN A 6 -16.61 -5.05 -34.93
C ASN A 6 -17.85 -5.95 -35.13
N GLU A 7 -18.71 -6.03 -34.11
CA GLU A 7 -19.87 -6.89 -34.11
C GLU A 7 -21.02 -6.35 -34.99
N ALA A 8 -21.81 -7.27 -35.52
CA ALA A 8 -22.90 -6.90 -36.44
C ALA A 8 -23.94 -5.98 -35.85
N PHE A 9 -24.24 -6.14 -34.55
CA PHE A 9 -25.24 -5.31 -33.84
C PHE A 9 -24.76 -3.86 -33.60
N MET A 10 -23.44 -3.62 -33.67
CA MET A 10 -22.87 -2.29 -33.52
C MET A 10 -22.78 -1.49 -34.81
N LYS A 11 -22.92 -2.12 -35.96
CA LYS A 11 -22.77 -1.48 -37.29
C LYS A 11 -23.79 -0.38 -37.56
N SER A 12 -24.95 -0.41 -36.88
CA SER A 12 -25.97 0.63 -36.97
C SER A 12 -25.59 1.93 -36.24
N LEU A 13 -24.62 1.84 -35.32
CA LEU A 13 -24.15 2.97 -34.48
C LEU A 13 -22.94 3.64 -35.15
N THR A 14 -23.19 4.30 -36.27
CA THR A 14 -22.13 4.88 -37.14
C THR A 14 -21.32 6.00 -36.48
N PHE A 15 -21.75 6.52 -35.34
CA PHE A 15 -21.01 7.52 -34.57
C PHE A 15 -19.95 6.92 -33.63
N ILE A 16 -19.98 5.59 -33.44
CA ILE A 16 -18.99 4.87 -32.64
C ILE A 16 -17.94 4.28 -33.61
N ASP A 17 -16.72 4.76 -33.51
CA ASP A 17 -15.61 4.27 -34.33
C ASP A 17 -14.92 3.05 -33.73
N ASN A 18 -14.79 3.04 -32.39
CA ASN A 18 -14.20 1.93 -31.67
C ASN A 18 -14.86 1.81 -30.28
N LEU A 19 -15.28 0.61 -29.95
CA LEU A 19 -15.68 0.21 -28.61
C LEU A 19 -14.96 -1.07 -28.26
N LYS A 20 -14.04 -0.97 -27.27
CA LYS A 20 -13.26 -2.11 -26.80
C LYS A 20 -13.50 -2.29 -25.31
N VAL A 21 -13.85 -3.49 -24.90
CA VAL A 21 -14.00 -3.89 -23.51
C VAL A 21 -12.80 -4.75 -23.13
N ARG A 22 -12.22 -4.46 -21.98
CA ARG A 22 -11.08 -5.17 -21.41
C ARG A 22 -11.49 -5.76 -20.08
N ALA A 23 -11.04 -6.95 -19.78
CA ALA A 23 -11.08 -7.51 -18.43
C ALA A 23 -9.79 -8.29 -18.20
N GLY A 24 -9.26 -8.22 -17.01
CA GLY A 24 -8.06 -8.87 -16.58
C GLY A 24 -8.15 -9.34 -15.14
N TYR A 25 -7.43 -10.41 -14.86
CA TYR A 25 -7.16 -10.88 -13.52
C TYR A 25 -5.72 -11.35 -13.45
N GLY A 26 -5.01 -10.92 -12.43
CA GLY A 26 -3.60 -11.28 -12.24
C GLY A 26 -3.24 -11.41 -10.77
N VAL A 27 -2.19 -12.19 -10.53
CA VAL A 27 -1.57 -12.33 -9.21
C VAL A 27 -0.09 -12.01 -9.36
N THR A 28 0.39 -11.05 -8.59
CA THR A 28 1.80 -10.67 -8.54
C THR A 28 2.38 -10.96 -7.16
N GLY A 29 3.59 -11.51 -7.11
CA GLY A 29 4.35 -11.68 -5.89
C GLY A 29 5.34 -10.54 -5.67
N ASN A 30 5.53 -10.14 -4.43
CA ASN A 30 6.57 -9.21 -4.01
C ASN A 30 7.49 -9.90 -3.00
N GLN A 31 8.77 -9.94 -3.29
CA GLN A 31 9.81 -10.54 -2.45
C GLN A 31 10.76 -9.51 -1.82
N ASP A 32 10.63 -8.22 -2.17
CA ASP A 32 11.64 -7.19 -1.88
C ASP A 32 11.85 -6.94 -0.37
N ALA A 33 10.90 -7.37 0.45
CA ALA A 33 10.99 -7.24 1.91
C ALA A 33 11.58 -8.48 2.60
N ILE A 34 12.05 -9.48 1.84
CA ILE A 34 12.63 -10.71 2.38
C ILE A 34 14.09 -10.79 1.99
N ASP A 35 14.97 -10.70 2.98
CA ASP A 35 16.40 -10.91 2.80
C ASP A 35 16.73 -12.40 2.71
N PRO A 36 17.87 -12.76 2.06
CA PRO A 36 18.37 -14.13 2.05
C PRO A 36 18.51 -14.69 3.47
N TYR A 37 18.06 -15.92 3.66
CA TYR A 37 18.12 -16.64 4.94
C TYR A 37 17.27 -16.08 6.09
N GLN A 38 16.46 -15.06 5.87
CA GLN A 38 15.66 -14.39 6.91
C GLN A 38 14.60 -15.30 7.56
N SER A 39 14.27 -16.42 6.93
CA SER A 39 13.42 -17.47 7.53
C SER A 39 14.11 -18.30 8.60
N LEU A 40 15.46 -18.21 8.70
CA LEU A 40 16.27 -19.00 9.62
C LEU A 40 16.61 -18.19 10.89
N SER A 41 17.03 -18.91 11.93
CA SER A 41 17.66 -18.29 13.10
C SER A 41 19.05 -17.84 12.72
N LEU A 42 19.27 -16.54 12.66
CA LEU A 42 20.58 -15.97 12.36
C LEU A 42 21.34 -15.65 13.64
N MET A 43 22.65 -15.81 13.58
CA MET A 43 23.56 -15.48 14.68
C MET A 43 24.50 -14.35 14.25
N ALA A 44 24.72 -13.40 15.14
CA ALA A 44 25.65 -12.31 14.97
C ALA A 44 26.77 -12.38 16.01
N PRO A 45 28.00 -11.92 15.68
CA PRO A 45 29.10 -11.87 16.65
C PRO A 45 28.81 -10.84 17.74
N ASN A 46 29.08 -11.19 18.98
CA ASN A 46 28.87 -10.35 20.18
C ASN A 46 30.19 -10.15 20.97
N GLY A 47 31.21 -9.73 20.27
CA GLY A 47 32.52 -9.50 20.91
C GLY A 47 33.35 -10.78 21.14
N THR A 48 34.31 -10.71 22.05
CA THR A 48 35.22 -11.79 22.38
C THR A 48 35.20 -12.07 23.87
N THR A 49 35.33 -13.34 24.23
CA THR A 49 35.57 -13.81 25.60
C THR A 49 36.84 -14.66 25.67
N LEU A 50 37.39 -14.83 26.87
CA LEU A 50 38.51 -15.73 27.07
C LEU A 50 37.96 -17.11 27.46
N VAL A 51 38.33 -18.12 26.66
CA VAL A 51 38.07 -19.53 26.96
C VAL A 51 39.44 -20.23 27.04
N ASP A 52 39.75 -20.78 28.20
CA ASP A 52 41.06 -21.42 28.47
C ASP A 52 42.27 -20.53 28.11
N GLY A 53 42.14 -19.21 28.38
CA GLY A 53 43.20 -18.24 28.09
C GLY A 53 43.29 -17.78 26.63
N SER A 54 42.48 -18.33 25.74
CA SER A 54 42.40 -17.94 24.32
C SER A 54 41.19 -17.03 24.04
N ALA A 55 41.40 -15.98 23.26
CA ALA A 55 40.33 -15.09 22.84
C ALA A 55 39.41 -15.80 21.82
N THR A 56 38.14 -15.99 22.19
CA THR A 56 37.15 -16.68 21.36
C THR A 56 36.00 -15.73 21.07
N THR A 57 35.54 -15.64 19.81
CA THR A 57 34.40 -14.86 19.42
C THR A 57 33.13 -15.49 19.97
N THR A 58 32.31 -14.68 20.65
CA THR A 58 30.95 -15.05 21.08
C THR A 58 29.91 -14.68 20.04
N PHE A 59 28.80 -15.42 20.01
CA PHE A 59 27.68 -15.17 19.11
C PHE A 59 26.39 -15.09 19.90
N TYR A 60 25.45 -14.30 19.39
CA TYR A 60 24.09 -14.25 19.92
C TYR A 60 23.08 -14.49 18.79
N ILE A 61 21.86 -14.88 19.14
CA ILE A 61 20.78 -15.03 18.18
C ILE A 61 20.25 -13.63 17.83
N ASP A 62 20.34 -13.26 16.54
CA ASP A 62 20.00 -11.94 16.03
C ASP A 62 18.58 -11.84 15.46
N SER A 63 17.93 -12.97 15.18
CA SER A 63 16.58 -13.02 14.65
C SER A 63 15.80 -14.25 15.08
N ASN A 64 14.50 -14.12 15.22
CA ASN A 64 13.60 -15.25 15.37
C ASN A 64 13.40 -15.93 14.00
N PRO A 65 13.49 -17.27 13.93
CA PRO A 65 13.18 -17.99 12.70
C PRO A 65 11.69 -17.91 12.36
N ASN A 66 11.38 -17.79 11.07
CA ASN A 66 10.03 -17.93 10.55
C ASN A 66 10.04 -18.85 9.32
N PRO A 67 9.85 -20.17 9.49
CA PRO A 67 9.86 -21.12 8.38
C PRO A 67 8.69 -20.93 7.41
N ASP A 68 7.61 -20.24 7.85
CA ASP A 68 6.42 -19.93 7.03
C ASP A 68 6.55 -18.61 6.27
N LEU A 69 7.73 -17.97 6.32
CA LEU A 69 7.96 -16.71 5.62
C LEU A 69 7.79 -16.89 4.11
N ARG A 70 6.96 -16.05 3.51
CA ARG A 70 6.60 -16.13 2.10
C ARG A 70 6.43 -14.76 1.49
N TRP A 71 6.39 -14.71 0.17
CA TRP A 71 6.16 -13.49 -0.58
C TRP A 71 4.76 -12.94 -0.36
N GLU A 72 4.66 -11.62 -0.30
CA GLU A 72 3.38 -10.94 -0.40
C GLU A 72 2.73 -11.22 -1.75
N LYS A 73 1.42 -11.39 -1.77
CA LYS A 73 0.65 -11.66 -2.99
C LYS A 73 -0.40 -10.58 -3.21
N LYS A 74 -0.30 -9.93 -4.36
CA LYS A 74 -1.31 -8.97 -4.80
C LYS A 74 -2.18 -9.59 -5.88
N TYR A 75 -3.46 -9.74 -5.56
CA TYR A 75 -4.51 -10.16 -6.47
C TYR A 75 -5.16 -8.92 -7.05
N THR A 76 -5.20 -8.81 -8.38
CA THR A 76 -5.81 -7.66 -9.06
C THR A 76 -6.83 -8.14 -10.07
N PHE A 77 -8.03 -7.60 -9.97
CA PHE A 77 -9.07 -7.67 -11.00
C PHE A 77 -9.19 -6.29 -11.62
N ASP A 78 -9.24 -6.21 -12.94
CA ASP A 78 -9.45 -4.99 -13.70
C ASP A 78 -10.49 -5.17 -14.78
N VAL A 79 -11.28 -4.14 -15.04
CA VAL A 79 -12.18 -4.04 -16.17
C VAL A 79 -12.12 -2.62 -16.73
N GLY A 80 -12.01 -2.53 -18.06
CA GLY A 80 -11.89 -1.25 -18.72
C GLY A 80 -12.69 -1.19 -20.03
N VAL A 81 -13.03 0.03 -20.42
CA VAL A 81 -13.71 0.35 -21.67
C VAL A 81 -12.97 1.46 -22.38
N ASP A 82 -12.60 1.22 -23.62
CA ASP A 82 -12.06 2.22 -24.53
C ASP A 82 -13.12 2.54 -25.59
N LEU A 83 -13.50 3.81 -25.69
CA LEU A 83 -14.51 4.30 -26.60
C LEU A 83 -13.94 5.44 -27.45
N ALA A 84 -14.07 5.32 -28.77
CA ALA A 84 -13.78 6.39 -29.70
C ALA A 84 -15.03 6.68 -30.54
N MET A 85 -15.35 7.96 -30.70
CA MET A 85 -16.55 8.43 -31.39
C MET A 85 -16.25 9.63 -32.30
N PHE A 86 -17.13 9.84 -33.28
CA PHE A 86 -17.13 10.99 -34.19
C PHE A 86 -15.81 11.10 -34.98
N GLN A 87 -15.43 10.04 -35.66
CA GLN A 87 -14.15 9.93 -36.40
C GLN A 87 -12.95 10.10 -35.47
N SER A 88 -13.04 9.45 -34.28
CA SER A 88 -12.05 9.50 -33.19
C SER A 88 -11.75 10.89 -32.65
N ARG A 89 -12.69 11.83 -32.87
CA ARG A 89 -12.59 13.17 -32.28
C ARG A 89 -12.84 13.19 -30.80
N LEU A 90 -13.66 12.27 -30.27
CA LEU A 90 -13.86 12.07 -28.84
C LEU A 90 -13.35 10.69 -28.45
N ARG A 91 -12.46 10.64 -27.48
CA ARG A 91 -11.89 9.43 -26.91
C ARG A 91 -12.14 9.41 -25.43
N LEU A 92 -12.65 8.29 -24.94
CA LEU A 92 -12.97 8.04 -23.54
C LEU A 92 -12.38 6.69 -23.15
N THR A 93 -11.62 6.66 -22.08
CA THR A 93 -11.15 5.43 -21.42
C THR A 93 -11.67 5.44 -20.00
N MET A 94 -12.28 4.35 -19.57
CA MET A 94 -12.74 4.14 -18.20
C MET A 94 -12.18 2.83 -17.71
N ASP A 95 -11.61 2.84 -16.52
CA ASP A 95 -11.04 1.66 -15.89
C ASP A 95 -11.54 1.56 -14.43
N TYR A 96 -11.95 0.36 -14.05
CA TYR A 96 -12.19 0.00 -12.67
C TYR A 96 -11.25 -1.12 -12.27
N TYR A 97 -10.57 -0.96 -11.15
CA TYR A 97 -9.73 -2.00 -10.60
C TYR A 97 -10.07 -2.27 -9.13
N ALA A 98 -9.91 -3.52 -8.74
CA ALA A 98 -10.00 -3.97 -7.36
C ALA A 98 -8.81 -4.88 -7.05
N SER A 99 -8.01 -4.50 -6.07
CA SER A 99 -6.86 -5.30 -5.66
C SER A 99 -6.88 -5.62 -4.18
N THR A 100 -6.39 -6.81 -3.85
CA THR A 100 -6.16 -7.26 -2.46
C THR A 100 -4.75 -7.78 -2.36
N THR A 101 -3.96 -7.18 -1.47
CA THR A 101 -2.64 -7.68 -1.09
C THR A 101 -2.80 -8.51 0.18
N LYS A 102 -2.39 -9.76 0.11
CA LYS A 102 -2.38 -10.71 1.23
C LYS A 102 -0.96 -11.08 1.59
N ASP A 103 -0.81 -11.66 2.77
CA ASP A 103 0.48 -12.10 3.28
C ASP A 103 1.50 -10.95 3.38
N MET A 104 1.01 -9.72 3.65
CA MET A 104 1.87 -8.55 3.80
C MET A 104 2.83 -8.76 4.97
N LEU A 105 4.07 -8.43 4.72
CA LEU A 105 5.16 -8.55 5.68
C LEU A 105 5.17 -7.37 6.65
N TYR A 106 5.26 -7.69 7.92
CA TYR A 106 5.45 -6.69 8.97
C TYR A 106 6.32 -7.26 10.09
N THR A 107 7.15 -6.41 10.69
CA THR A 107 7.98 -6.78 11.84
C THR A 107 7.20 -6.56 13.13
N TYR A 108 6.85 -7.65 13.78
CA TYR A 108 6.09 -7.65 15.03
C TYR A 108 7.02 -7.63 16.24
N THR A 109 6.65 -6.90 17.28
CA THR A 109 7.26 -7.04 18.59
C THR A 109 6.67 -8.27 19.26
N VAL A 110 7.53 -9.18 19.72
CA VAL A 110 7.13 -10.45 20.31
C VAL A 110 7.69 -10.60 21.73
N PRO A 111 7.00 -11.33 22.63
CA PRO A 111 7.47 -11.55 24.00
C PRO A 111 8.68 -12.48 24.05
N VAL A 112 9.60 -12.19 24.95
CA VAL A 112 10.73 -13.06 25.27
C VAL A 112 10.57 -13.47 26.75
N PRO A 113 10.36 -14.79 27.07
CA PRO A 113 10.04 -15.93 26.22
C PRO A 113 8.59 -15.91 25.68
N PRO A 114 8.16 -16.77 24.72
CA PRO A 114 8.88 -17.94 24.20
C PRO A 114 9.86 -17.67 23.06
N PHE A 115 9.80 -16.47 22.47
CA PHE A 115 10.73 -16.09 21.42
C PHE A 115 12.10 -15.76 22.01
N VAL A 116 13.15 -15.89 21.19
CA VAL A 116 14.53 -15.62 21.61
C VAL A 116 14.99 -14.20 21.31
N TYR A 117 14.29 -13.51 20.42
CA TYR A 117 14.54 -12.13 20.05
C TYR A 117 13.23 -11.33 20.12
N THR A 118 13.31 -10.02 20.37
CA THR A 118 12.15 -9.17 20.66
C THR A 118 11.30 -8.82 19.44
N SER A 119 11.76 -9.18 18.22
CA SER A 119 11.03 -8.90 16.98
C SER A 119 11.01 -10.11 16.06
N MET A 120 9.99 -10.19 15.23
CA MET A 120 9.79 -11.26 14.24
C MET A 120 9.11 -10.73 12.99
N LEU A 121 9.64 -11.05 11.83
CA LEU A 121 9.00 -10.78 10.55
C LEU A 121 7.95 -11.86 10.24
N ALA A 122 6.72 -11.47 9.97
CA ALA A 122 5.64 -12.42 9.68
C ALA A 122 4.66 -11.88 8.62
N ASN A 123 4.00 -12.81 7.92
CA ASN A 123 3.04 -12.56 6.83
C ASN A 123 1.60 -12.53 7.35
N LEU A 124 1.21 -11.54 8.11
CA LEU A 124 -0.13 -11.44 8.72
C LEU A 124 -0.97 -10.28 8.17
N GLY A 125 -0.38 -9.42 7.35
CA GLY A 125 -1.05 -8.23 6.85
C GLY A 125 -1.97 -8.50 5.67
N GLU A 126 -3.07 -7.76 5.59
CA GLU A 126 -3.97 -7.71 4.44
C GLU A 126 -4.38 -6.26 4.14
N MET A 127 -4.35 -5.88 2.86
CA MET A 127 -4.75 -4.55 2.39
C MET A 127 -5.61 -4.67 1.12
N THR A 128 -6.56 -3.76 0.96
CA THR A 128 -7.31 -3.58 -0.28
C THR A 128 -7.06 -2.22 -0.90
N ASN A 129 -7.10 -2.17 -2.23
CA ASN A 129 -7.06 -0.93 -2.99
C ASN A 129 -7.98 -1.04 -4.20
N ASN A 130 -8.99 -0.19 -4.28
CA ASN A 130 -9.95 -0.15 -5.36
C ASN A 130 -9.94 1.25 -5.96
N GLY A 131 -10.13 1.34 -7.27
CA GLY A 131 -10.19 2.64 -7.92
C GLY A 131 -11.00 2.64 -9.19
N PHE A 132 -11.38 3.83 -9.60
CA PHE A 132 -12.04 4.13 -10.85
C PHE A 132 -11.30 5.29 -11.52
N GLU A 133 -10.91 5.08 -12.77
CA GLU A 133 -10.15 6.04 -13.55
C GLU A 133 -10.90 6.37 -14.82
N VAL A 134 -10.92 7.66 -15.19
CA VAL A 134 -11.53 8.15 -16.41
C VAL A 134 -10.56 9.07 -17.11
N ALA A 135 -10.28 8.78 -18.36
CA ALA A 135 -9.56 9.65 -19.25
C ALA A 135 -10.47 10.06 -20.41
N ILE A 136 -10.64 11.36 -20.61
CA ILE A 136 -11.41 11.89 -21.73
C ILE A 136 -10.54 12.86 -22.53
N SER A 137 -10.59 12.75 -23.84
CA SER A 137 -9.91 13.70 -24.74
C SER A 137 -10.76 13.96 -25.96
N GLY A 138 -10.79 15.22 -26.40
CA GLY A 138 -11.57 15.65 -27.56
C GLY A 138 -10.83 16.62 -28.45
N ASP A 139 -10.90 16.37 -29.77
CA ASP A 139 -10.40 17.29 -30.80
C ASP A 139 -11.45 18.37 -31.06
N ILE A 140 -11.41 19.47 -30.29
CA ILE A 140 -12.37 20.58 -30.35
C ILE A 140 -12.31 21.27 -31.70
N ILE A 141 -11.08 21.51 -32.19
CA ILE A 141 -10.84 22.08 -33.52
C ILE A 141 -9.89 21.15 -34.26
N LYS A 142 -10.27 20.76 -35.45
CA LYS A 142 -9.42 19.96 -36.35
C LYS A 142 -9.53 20.54 -37.76
N LYS A 143 -8.61 21.46 -38.11
CA LYS A 143 -8.45 22.08 -39.42
C LYS A 143 -7.10 21.70 -39.99
N LYS A 144 -6.89 22.00 -41.31
CA LYS A 144 -5.64 21.67 -41.99
C LYS A 144 -4.41 22.33 -41.34
N ASP A 145 -4.55 23.58 -40.92
CA ASP A 145 -3.43 24.38 -40.41
C ASP A 145 -3.48 24.63 -38.89
N PHE A 146 -4.53 24.14 -38.22
CA PHE A 146 -4.70 24.33 -36.79
C PHE A 146 -5.55 23.21 -36.16
N SER A 147 -5.05 22.64 -35.09
CA SER A 147 -5.80 21.67 -34.28
C SER A 147 -5.73 22.02 -32.80
N LEU A 148 -6.84 21.84 -32.10
CA LEU A 148 -6.95 21.99 -30.66
C LEU A 148 -7.54 20.70 -30.06
N THR A 149 -6.73 19.99 -29.30
CA THR A 149 -7.16 18.83 -28.50
C THR A 149 -7.16 19.21 -27.02
N VAL A 150 -8.25 18.91 -26.33
CA VAL A 150 -8.36 19.10 -24.89
C VAL A 150 -8.60 17.73 -24.26
N GLY A 151 -7.91 17.46 -23.16
CA GLY A 151 -8.07 16.24 -22.42
C GLY A 151 -7.95 16.44 -20.92
N THR A 152 -8.58 15.52 -20.16
CA THR A 152 -8.51 15.46 -18.70
C THR A 152 -8.50 14.01 -18.25
N ASN A 153 -7.82 13.77 -17.12
CA ASN A 153 -7.81 12.50 -16.43
C ASN A 153 -8.34 12.72 -15.01
N LEU A 154 -9.21 11.83 -14.56
CA LEU A 154 -9.77 11.80 -13.22
C LEU A 154 -9.51 10.41 -12.64
N SER A 155 -8.99 10.36 -11.42
CA SER A 155 -8.75 9.11 -10.70
C SER A 155 -9.36 9.21 -9.30
N PHE A 156 -10.15 8.21 -8.95
CA PHE A 156 -10.76 8.05 -7.64
C PHE A 156 -10.26 6.73 -7.06
N GLN A 157 -9.52 6.79 -5.96
CA GLN A 157 -8.98 5.59 -5.34
C GLN A 157 -9.34 5.54 -3.86
N LYS A 158 -9.52 4.31 -3.37
CA LYS A 158 -9.75 4.03 -1.96
C LYS A 158 -8.93 2.82 -1.55
N ASN A 159 -7.97 3.04 -0.67
CA ASN A 159 -7.24 1.97 -0.02
C ASN A 159 -7.75 1.74 1.40
N LYS A 160 -7.51 0.55 1.92
CA LYS A 160 -7.86 0.18 3.29
C LYS A 160 -6.90 -0.89 3.79
N LEU A 161 -6.26 -0.62 4.91
CA LEU A 161 -5.56 -1.63 5.67
C LEU A 161 -6.60 -2.50 6.40
N LYS A 162 -6.75 -3.75 5.98
CA LYS A 162 -7.74 -4.63 6.59
C LYS A 162 -7.27 -5.18 7.93
N SER A 163 -6.04 -5.69 7.96
CA SER A 163 -5.46 -6.31 9.13
C SER A 163 -3.93 -6.20 9.08
N LEU A 164 -3.32 -6.03 10.25
CA LEU A 164 -1.90 -6.28 10.53
C LEU A 164 -1.76 -7.20 11.76
N SER A 165 -2.84 -7.80 12.23
CA SER A 165 -2.88 -8.72 13.37
C SER A 165 -3.26 -10.12 12.92
N GLY A 166 -2.88 -11.11 13.69
CA GLY A 166 -3.18 -12.51 13.42
C GLY A 166 -2.54 -13.45 14.43
N THR A 167 -2.73 -14.74 14.24
CA THR A 167 -2.15 -15.77 15.10
C THR A 167 -1.04 -16.50 14.35
N TYR A 168 0.11 -16.65 14.98
CA TYR A 168 1.24 -17.41 14.46
C TYR A 168 1.86 -18.25 15.58
N MET A 169 2.11 -19.54 15.32
CA MET A 169 2.66 -20.49 16.31
C MET A 169 1.91 -20.48 17.66
N GLY A 170 0.58 -20.29 17.64
CA GLY A 170 -0.25 -20.25 18.87
C GLY A 170 -0.14 -18.95 19.67
N SER A 171 0.65 -17.99 19.23
CA SER A 171 0.74 -16.66 19.82
C SER A 171 -0.04 -15.64 18.99
N GLU A 172 -0.73 -14.74 19.65
CA GLU A 172 -1.38 -13.60 18.99
C GLU A 172 -0.33 -12.53 18.69
N PHE A 173 -0.25 -12.15 17.43
CA PHE A 173 0.54 -11.03 16.95
C PHE A 173 -0.39 -9.86 16.75
N THR A 174 -0.31 -8.90 17.63
CA THR A 174 -1.09 -7.66 17.56
C THR A 174 -0.14 -6.48 17.38
N THR A 175 -0.55 -5.54 16.56
CA THR A 175 0.12 -4.26 16.47
C THR A 175 -0.56 -3.26 17.41
N SER A 176 0.15 -2.21 17.77
CA SER A 176 -0.50 -1.08 18.43
C SER A 176 -1.60 -0.51 17.54
N LYS A 177 -2.70 -0.06 18.13
CA LYS A 177 -3.85 0.51 17.41
C LYS A 177 -3.43 1.60 16.42
N TYR A 178 -2.37 2.32 16.74
CA TYR A 178 -1.79 3.38 15.94
C TYR A 178 -0.31 3.11 15.74
N ILE A 179 0.09 2.73 14.52
CA ILE A 179 1.48 2.53 14.16
C ILE A 179 1.97 3.82 13.52
N GLN A 180 2.89 4.49 14.16
CA GLN A 180 3.50 5.71 13.63
C GLN A 180 4.37 5.37 12.41
N VAL A 181 4.11 6.04 11.29
CA VAL A 181 4.86 5.86 10.03
C VAL A 181 5.83 6.99 9.79
N SER A 182 5.44 8.22 10.13
CA SER A 182 6.29 9.40 9.96
C SER A 182 6.20 10.34 11.14
N ALA A 183 7.31 11.03 11.38
CA ALA A 183 7.41 12.11 12.36
C ALA A 183 7.62 13.44 11.64
N VAL A 184 7.10 14.53 12.24
CA VAL A 184 7.40 15.89 11.82
C VAL A 184 8.43 16.46 12.78
N ASN A 185 9.58 16.83 12.25
CA ASN A 185 10.61 17.54 13.00
C ASN A 185 10.29 19.03 12.99
N ALA A 186 9.48 19.47 13.96
CA ALA A 186 9.25 20.89 14.20
C ALA A 186 9.55 21.22 15.68
N PRO A 187 10.27 22.29 15.98
CA PRO A 187 10.73 22.61 17.36
C PRO A 187 9.61 22.72 18.39
N SER A 188 8.40 23.12 17.95
CA SER A 188 7.22 23.28 18.81
C SER A 188 6.32 22.03 18.84
N LEU A 189 6.62 20.97 18.05
CA LEU A 189 5.82 19.75 17.93
C LEU A 189 6.57 18.51 18.42
N THR A 190 7.68 18.66 19.13
CA THR A 190 8.49 17.52 19.66
C THR A 190 7.68 16.59 20.55
N GLN A 191 6.61 17.08 21.17
CA GLN A 191 5.67 16.28 21.96
C GLN A 191 4.74 15.41 21.10
N TYR A 192 4.58 15.77 19.80
CA TYR A 192 3.71 15.08 18.83
C TYR A 192 4.52 14.61 17.63
N ALA A 193 5.53 13.79 17.90
CA ALA A 193 6.51 13.37 16.88
C ALA A 193 5.90 12.64 15.67
N GLY A 194 4.69 12.08 15.80
CA GLY A 194 4.02 11.36 14.72
C GLY A 194 2.79 12.10 14.22
N VAL A 195 2.66 12.25 12.90
CA VAL A 195 1.48 12.83 12.25
C VAL A 195 0.78 11.84 11.33
N THR A 196 1.49 10.82 10.85
CA THR A 196 0.94 9.83 9.93
C THR A 196 0.98 8.45 10.57
N TYR A 197 -0.15 7.77 10.57
CA TYR A 197 -0.32 6.50 11.23
C TYR A 197 -0.94 5.45 10.31
N LEU A 198 -0.58 4.19 10.55
CA LEU A 198 -1.31 3.04 10.08
C LEU A 198 -2.27 2.57 11.17
N THR A 199 -3.51 2.33 10.79
CA THR A 199 -4.56 1.82 11.69
C THR A 199 -5.40 0.83 10.92
N GLU A 200 -5.66 -0.33 11.51
CA GLU A 200 -6.54 -1.33 10.91
C GLU A 200 -7.93 -0.74 10.65
N GLY A 201 -8.49 -1.08 9.51
CA GLY A 201 -9.79 -0.59 9.09
C GLY A 201 -9.79 0.79 8.45
N GLN A 202 -8.66 1.50 8.42
CA GLN A 202 -8.51 2.84 7.87
C GLN A 202 -7.67 2.84 6.56
N PRO A 203 -7.70 3.93 5.78
CA PRO A 203 -6.76 4.15 4.71
C PRO A 203 -5.31 4.15 5.20
N LEU A 204 -4.35 3.88 4.31
CA LEU A 204 -2.93 4.04 4.63
C LEU A 204 -2.59 5.51 4.83
N GLY A 205 -1.79 5.80 5.84
CA GLY A 205 -1.28 7.15 6.08
C GLY A 205 -2.34 8.13 6.60
N VAL A 206 -3.19 7.69 7.53
CA VAL A 206 -4.15 8.57 8.20
C VAL A 206 -3.41 9.60 9.03
N PHE A 207 -3.81 10.87 8.90
CA PHE A 207 -3.33 11.92 9.77
C PHE A 207 -4.03 11.83 11.14
N TYR A 208 -3.25 11.81 12.19
CA TYR A 208 -3.72 11.86 13.56
C TYR A 208 -2.99 13.00 14.29
N ILE A 209 -3.65 14.15 14.33
CA ILE A 209 -3.10 15.39 14.89
C ILE A 209 -4.04 15.96 15.94
N PRO A 210 -3.53 16.65 16.96
CA PRO A 210 -4.36 17.39 17.90
C PRO A 210 -5.25 18.41 17.20
N HIS A 211 -6.51 18.47 17.57
CA HIS A 211 -7.44 19.50 17.12
C HIS A 211 -7.45 20.63 18.15
N CYS A 212 -7.11 21.85 17.73
CA CYS A 212 -7.19 23.01 18.60
C CYS A 212 -8.65 23.48 18.70
N ASN A 213 -9.23 23.41 19.88
CA ASN A 213 -10.59 23.89 20.15
C ASN A 213 -10.65 25.37 20.54
N GLY A 214 -9.56 26.11 20.39
CA GLY A 214 -9.39 27.49 20.76
C GLY A 214 -8.31 27.68 21.82
N LEU A 215 -8.07 28.92 22.18
CA LEU A 215 -7.14 29.28 23.26
C LEU A 215 -7.89 29.26 24.59
N VAL A 216 -7.31 28.65 25.60
CA VAL A 216 -7.83 28.69 26.97
C VAL A 216 -7.05 29.73 27.76
N GLU A 217 -7.75 30.72 28.27
CA GLU A 217 -7.17 31.71 29.19
C GLU A 217 -6.96 31.04 30.54
N LYS A 218 -5.75 31.12 31.06
CA LYS A 218 -5.43 30.74 32.43
C LYS A 218 -5.80 31.86 33.40
N GLU A 219 -5.94 31.51 34.68
CA GLU A 219 -6.24 32.48 35.76
C GLU A 219 -5.23 33.64 35.85
N ASP A 220 -4.02 33.49 35.30
CA ASP A 220 -2.97 34.50 35.23
C ASP A 220 -3.05 35.43 33.99
N GLY A 221 -4.11 35.32 33.20
CA GLY A 221 -4.33 36.11 31.97
C GLY A 221 -3.47 35.67 30.79
N LYS A 222 -2.82 34.50 30.85
CA LYS A 222 -2.05 33.93 29.74
C LYS A 222 -2.84 32.85 29.03
N PHE A 223 -2.73 32.83 27.71
CA PHE A 223 -3.31 31.79 26.86
C PHE A 223 -2.36 30.59 26.73
N VAL A 224 -2.94 29.38 26.64
CA VAL A 224 -2.21 28.12 26.45
C VAL A 224 -2.74 27.41 25.25
#